data_29e8ff4c426761296d453c589c13d44b
#
_entry.id   29e8ff4c426761296d453c589c13d44b
#
_cell.length_a   1.000
_cell.length_b   1.000
_cell.length_c   1.000
_cell.angle_alpha   90.00
_cell.angle_beta   90.00
_cell.angle_gamma   90.00
#
_symmetry.space_group_name_H-M   'P 1'
#
loop_
_entity.id
_entity.type
_entity.pdbx_description
1 polymer ?
#
loop_
_entity_poly.entity_id
_entity_poly.type
_entity_poly.pdbx_seq_one_letter_code
_entity_poly.pdbx_strand_id
1 'polypeptide(L)'
;RGISRCAICDGALYRRRDIAVYGHKNTAVIEANYLLDISPKVYFIADSKLDADESETALMKKHSNLVLLENYKIIEAKGNFALESLVLKNNETNEEKEIKVSGLFLYVGNSTSTQFLPFPDIFDEKGFIEVDDKQETKIPGLFAVGDVTNSILKQIVVAAGDGAKASLGVKKYLQGK
;
A
#
# COMPACT_ATOMS: atom_id res chain seq x y z
N ARG A 1 4.59 -17.87 -0.04
CA ARG A 1 3.28 -17.36 0.47
C ARG A 1 3.50 -16.59 1.76
N GLY A 2 2.56 -15.68 2.11
CA GLY A 2 2.62 -14.95 3.38
C GLY A 2 3.11 -13.51 3.28
N ILE A 3 3.38 -12.97 2.08
CA ILE A 3 3.71 -11.57 1.85
C ILE A 3 2.60 -10.95 1.00
N SER A 4 2.05 -9.82 1.44
CA SER A 4 0.99 -9.06 0.79
C SER A 4 1.32 -7.57 0.72
N ARG A 5 0.61 -6.85 -0.14
CA ARG A 5 0.64 -5.38 -0.26
C ARG A 5 -0.75 -4.77 -0.13
N CYS A 6 -1.74 -5.55 0.29
CA CYS A 6 -3.13 -5.13 0.39
C CYS A 6 -3.79 -5.76 1.62
N ALA A 7 -3.98 -4.98 2.69
CA ALA A 7 -4.62 -5.47 3.91
C ALA A 7 -6.10 -5.82 3.67
N ILE A 8 -6.83 -5.02 2.91
CA ILE A 8 -8.24 -5.26 2.59
C ILE A 8 -8.40 -6.56 1.78
N CYS A 9 -7.45 -6.87 0.87
CA CYS A 9 -7.52 -8.06 0.03
C CYS A 9 -7.26 -9.35 0.84
N ASP A 10 -6.21 -9.34 1.66
CA ASP A 10 -5.63 -10.56 2.25
C ASP A 10 -5.75 -10.61 3.78
N GLY A 11 -6.06 -9.50 4.46
CA GLY A 11 -6.07 -9.41 5.92
C GLY A 11 -6.97 -10.46 6.57
N ALA A 12 -8.13 -10.73 5.99
CA ALA A 12 -9.07 -11.73 6.52
C ALA A 12 -8.49 -13.16 6.58
N LEU A 13 -7.47 -13.48 5.76
CA LEU A 13 -6.78 -14.78 5.77
C LEU A 13 -5.93 -14.99 7.03
N TYR A 14 -5.63 -13.88 7.75
CA TYR A 14 -4.76 -13.87 8.94
C TYR A 14 -5.50 -13.65 10.25
N ARG A 15 -6.83 -13.76 10.28
CA ARG A 15 -7.70 -13.45 11.42
C ARG A 15 -7.31 -14.14 12.76
N ARG A 16 -6.55 -15.19 12.73
CA ARG A 16 -6.11 -15.94 13.93
C ARG A 16 -4.60 -16.14 13.95
N ARG A 17 -3.86 -15.28 13.29
CA ARG A 17 -2.41 -15.43 13.12
C ARG A 17 -1.70 -14.12 13.44
N ASP A 18 -0.54 -14.23 14.05
CA ASP A 18 0.35 -13.09 14.24
C ASP A 18 0.91 -12.66 12.90
N ILE A 19 0.92 -11.37 12.66
CA ILE A 19 1.36 -10.75 11.41
C ILE A 19 2.32 -9.59 11.65
N ALA A 20 3.03 -9.19 10.59
CA ALA A 20 3.83 -7.98 10.58
C ALA A 20 3.30 -7.00 9.52
N VAL A 21 3.41 -5.70 9.82
CA VAL A 21 3.25 -4.58 8.89
C VAL A 21 4.60 -3.90 8.81
N TYR A 22 5.09 -3.62 7.59
CA TYR A 22 6.35 -2.92 7.37
C TYR A 22 6.13 -1.64 6.58
N GLY A 23 6.51 -0.53 7.17
CA GLY A 23 6.41 0.82 6.62
C GLY A 23 6.46 1.87 7.70
N HIS A 24 6.58 3.15 7.33
CA HIS A 24 6.68 4.26 8.29
C HIS A 24 5.74 5.42 7.97
N LYS A 25 5.06 5.38 6.80
CA LYS A 25 4.19 6.47 6.33
C LYS A 25 2.71 6.21 6.62
N ASN A 26 1.89 7.22 6.36
CA ASN A 26 0.46 7.25 6.68
C ASN A 26 -0.30 6.01 6.20
N THR A 27 -0.07 5.57 4.97
CA THR A 27 -0.71 4.36 4.42
C THR A 27 -0.43 3.12 5.28
N ALA A 28 0.82 2.95 5.75
CA ALA A 28 1.17 1.81 6.60
C ALA A 28 0.39 1.83 7.93
N VAL A 29 0.23 3.02 8.52
CA VAL A 29 -0.49 3.19 9.80
C VAL A 29 -1.98 2.94 9.64
N ILE A 30 -2.62 3.48 8.60
CA ILE A 30 -4.05 3.26 8.30
C ILE A 30 -4.33 1.78 8.08
N GLU A 31 -3.53 1.11 7.27
CA GLU A 31 -3.69 -0.31 6.97
C GLU A 31 -3.40 -1.19 8.20
N ALA A 32 -2.48 -0.76 9.08
CA ALA A 32 -2.22 -1.44 10.34
C ALA A 32 -3.41 -1.32 11.29
N ASN A 33 -4.11 -0.18 11.36
CA ASN A 33 -5.33 -0.01 12.16
C ASN A 33 -6.37 -1.07 11.75
N TYR A 34 -6.60 -1.25 10.44
CA TYR A 34 -7.51 -2.29 9.96
C TYR A 34 -7.05 -3.72 10.35
N LEU A 35 -5.75 -4.00 10.24
CA LEU A 35 -5.20 -5.32 10.57
C LEU A 35 -5.21 -5.62 12.08
N LEU A 36 -5.10 -4.61 12.93
CA LEU A 36 -5.20 -4.70 14.38
C LEU A 36 -6.59 -5.14 14.86
N ASP A 37 -7.64 -4.79 14.12
CA ASP A 37 -9.01 -5.27 14.38
C ASP A 37 -9.22 -6.75 14.03
N ILE A 38 -8.34 -7.33 13.21
CA ILE A 38 -8.51 -8.67 12.65
C ILE A 38 -7.58 -9.69 13.30
N SER A 39 -6.32 -9.34 13.51
CA SER A 39 -5.25 -10.25 13.91
C SER A 39 -5.01 -10.20 15.41
N PRO A 40 -4.67 -11.33 16.05
CA PRO A 40 -4.42 -11.38 17.50
C PRO A 40 -3.20 -10.61 17.94
N LYS A 41 -2.20 -10.44 17.05
CA LYS A 41 -1.02 -9.62 17.29
C LYS A 41 -0.49 -9.06 15.97
N VAL A 42 -0.17 -7.76 15.97
CA VAL A 42 0.44 -7.07 14.85
C VAL A 42 1.78 -6.45 15.28
N TYR A 43 2.85 -6.90 14.63
CA TYR A 43 4.17 -6.27 14.73
C TYR A 43 4.24 -5.16 13.68
N PHE A 44 4.18 -3.91 14.12
CA PHE A 44 4.41 -2.77 13.23
C PHE A 44 5.90 -2.44 13.24
N ILE A 45 6.55 -2.62 12.08
CA ILE A 45 7.98 -2.46 11.90
C ILE A 45 8.22 -1.25 11.01
N ALA A 46 8.97 -0.28 11.51
CA ALA A 46 9.37 0.91 10.77
C ALA A 46 10.90 1.04 10.77
N ASP A 47 11.49 1.30 9.62
CA ASP A 47 12.93 1.52 9.46
C ASP A 47 13.41 2.87 9.98
N SER A 48 12.49 3.77 10.30
CA SER A 48 12.68 5.09 10.89
C SER A 48 11.57 5.40 11.89
N LYS A 49 11.54 6.62 12.41
CA LYS A 49 10.37 7.12 13.15
C LYS A 49 9.16 7.21 12.20
N LEU A 50 7.96 7.07 12.78
CA LEU A 50 6.71 7.19 12.03
C LEU A 50 6.57 8.61 11.45
N ASP A 51 6.25 8.65 10.16
CA ASP A 51 5.90 9.85 9.40
C ASP A 51 4.44 9.71 8.93
N ALA A 52 3.51 9.88 9.86
CA ALA A 52 2.08 9.65 9.64
C ALA A 52 1.23 10.60 10.48
N ASP A 53 -0.04 10.71 10.13
CA ASP A 53 -1.01 11.54 10.82
C ASP A 53 -1.08 11.19 12.31
N GLU A 54 -1.06 12.20 13.16
CA GLU A 54 -1.05 12.02 14.62
C GLU A 54 -2.31 11.28 15.10
N SER A 55 -3.47 11.59 14.52
CA SER A 55 -4.74 10.92 14.82
C SER A 55 -4.72 9.42 14.53
N GLU A 56 -4.19 9.02 13.36
CA GLU A 56 -4.07 7.62 12.95
C GLU A 56 -3.04 6.88 13.80
N THR A 57 -1.92 7.53 14.09
CA THR A 57 -0.88 6.96 14.96
C THR A 57 -1.39 6.79 16.39
N ALA A 58 -2.17 7.77 16.92
CA ALA A 58 -2.75 7.67 18.24
C ALA A 58 -3.82 6.55 18.32
N LEU A 59 -4.59 6.35 17.24
CA LEU A 59 -5.54 5.24 17.14
C LEU A 59 -4.80 3.91 17.18
N MET A 60 -3.78 3.73 16.35
CA MET A 60 -2.96 2.52 16.30
C MET A 60 -2.38 2.15 17.67
N LYS A 61 -1.84 3.14 18.39
CA LYS A 61 -1.21 2.95 19.71
C LYS A 61 -2.20 2.58 20.82
N LYS A 62 -3.52 2.71 20.65
CA LYS A 62 -4.54 2.27 21.61
C LYS A 62 -4.76 0.75 21.58
N HIS A 63 -4.38 0.07 20.54
CA HIS A 63 -4.58 -1.36 20.39
C HIS A 63 -3.60 -2.15 21.28
N SER A 64 -4.12 -2.98 22.17
CA SER A 64 -3.32 -3.80 23.11
C SER A 64 -2.53 -4.93 22.43
N ASN A 65 -2.91 -5.30 21.21
CA ASN A 65 -2.27 -6.33 20.39
C ASN A 65 -1.21 -5.76 19.43
N LEU A 66 -0.89 -4.46 19.52
CA LEU A 66 0.20 -3.82 18.78
C LEU A 66 1.56 -4.07 19.44
N VAL A 67 2.56 -4.43 18.64
CA VAL A 67 3.98 -4.37 18.99
C VAL A 67 4.67 -3.41 18.03
N LEU A 68 4.95 -2.19 18.46
CA LEU A 68 5.61 -1.18 17.64
C LEU A 68 7.14 -1.32 17.73
N LEU A 69 7.80 -1.41 16.58
CA LEU A 69 9.23 -1.59 16.41
C LEU A 69 9.76 -0.54 15.44
N GLU A 70 10.11 0.64 15.99
CA GLU A 70 10.75 1.72 15.23
C GLU A 70 12.26 1.50 15.14
N ASN A 71 12.90 2.02 14.09
CA ASN A 71 14.31 1.88 13.78
C ASN A 71 14.75 0.43 13.50
N TYR A 72 13.84 -0.40 13.01
CA TYR A 72 14.12 -1.77 12.60
C TYR A 72 13.88 -1.97 11.11
N LYS A 73 14.81 -2.65 10.46
CA LYS A 73 14.62 -3.16 9.10
C LYS A 73 14.50 -4.68 9.09
N ILE A 74 13.76 -5.19 8.13
CA ILE A 74 13.69 -6.62 7.87
C ILE A 74 14.92 -6.99 7.03
N ILE A 75 15.73 -7.93 7.52
CA ILE A 75 16.93 -8.42 6.82
C ILE A 75 16.72 -9.80 6.21
N GLU A 76 15.77 -10.59 6.75
CA GLU A 76 15.47 -11.91 6.22
C GLU A 76 14.01 -12.27 6.50
N ALA A 77 13.38 -12.97 5.56
CA ALA A 77 12.08 -13.62 5.72
C ALA A 77 12.28 -15.14 5.60
N LYS A 78 11.92 -15.87 6.66
CA LYS A 78 12.13 -17.31 6.74
C LYS A 78 10.81 -18.05 6.61
N GLY A 79 10.87 -19.24 6.01
CA GLY A 79 9.77 -20.16 5.87
C GLY A 79 10.01 -21.13 4.72
N ASN A 80 9.32 -22.25 4.72
CA ASN A 80 9.47 -23.25 3.67
C ASN A 80 8.40 -23.07 2.57
N PHE A 81 7.13 -23.32 2.88
CA PHE A 81 6.01 -23.12 1.93
C PHE A 81 5.29 -21.77 2.13
N ALA A 82 5.40 -21.20 3.30
CA ALA A 82 4.82 -19.93 3.69
C ALA A 82 5.76 -19.22 4.67
N LEU A 83 5.50 -17.93 4.91
CA LEU A 83 6.22 -17.15 5.90
C LEU A 83 5.99 -17.74 7.31
N GLU A 84 7.08 -17.93 8.06
CA GLU A 84 7.10 -18.47 9.42
C GLU A 84 7.73 -17.49 10.42
N SER A 85 8.74 -16.74 9.99
CA SER A 85 9.39 -15.72 10.81
C SER A 85 10.08 -14.64 9.96
N LEU A 86 10.40 -13.54 10.65
CA LEU A 86 11.20 -12.44 10.11
C LEU A 86 12.40 -12.20 11.03
N VAL A 87 13.57 -12.00 10.44
CA VAL A 87 14.75 -11.51 11.15
C VAL A 87 14.82 -10.00 10.95
N LEU A 88 14.83 -9.30 12.07
CA LEU A 88 14.88 -7.84 12.12
C LEU A 88 16.23 -7.40 12.64
N LYS A 89 16.73 -6.27 12.13
CA LYS A 89 17.94 -5.62 12.61
C LYS A 89 17.64 -4.18 13.01
N ASN A 90 18.02 -3.81 14.23
CA ASN A 90 17.93 -2.43 14.67
C ASN A 90 18.98 -1.57 13.96
N ASN A 91 18.55 -0.45 13.39
CA ASN A 91 19.42 0.43 12.59
C ASN A 91 20.43 1.22 13.43
N GLU A 92 20.18 1.39 14.74
CA GLU A 92 21.04 2.14 15.66
C GLU A 92 22.00 1.21 16.42
N THR A 93 21.47 0.12 17.01
CA THR A 93 22.24 -0.78 17.87
C THR A 93 22.85 -1.96 17.11
N ASN A 94 22.45 -2.20 15.87
CA ASN A 94 22.76 -3.39 15.08
C ASN A 94 22.31 -4.72 15.71
N GLU A 95 21.51 -4.70 16.77
CA GLU A 95 20.94 -5.88 17.39
C GLU A 95 19.97 -6.59 16.41
N GLU A 96 20.09 -7.90 16.35
CA GLU A 96 19.21 -8.74 15.54
C GLU A 96 18.22 -9.48 16.45
N LYS A 97 16.97 -9.59 15.98
CA LYS A 97 15.97 -10.40 16.64
C LYS A 97 15.07 -11.09 15.63
N GLU A 98 14.60 -12.27 15.98
CA GLU A 98 13.64 -13.03 15.19
C GLU A 98 12.24 -12.93 15.80
N ILE A 99 11.23 -12.66 14.97
CA ILE A 99 9.83 -12.67 15.35
C ILE A 99 9.09 -13.73 14.52
N LYS A 100 8.18 -14.47 15.16
CA LYS A 100 7.33 -15.45 14.48
C LYS A 100 6.09 -14.76 13.97
N VAL A 101 5.85 -14.83 12.66
CA VAL A 101 4.68 -14.26 11.99
C VAL A 101 4.29 -15.12 10.79
N SER A 102 2.99 -15.20 10.51
CA SER A 102 2.46 -15.95 9.37
C SER A 102 2.17 -15.07 8.15
N GLY A 103 2.22 -13.74 8.32
CA GLY A 103 1.95 -12.77 7.27
C GLY A 103 2.80 -11.52 7.43
N LEU A 104 3.21 -10.94 6.30
CA LEU A 104 3.91 -9.66 6.21
C LEU A 104 3.17 -8.78 5.20
N PHE A 105 2.73 -7.60 5.64
CA PHE A 105 2.11 -6.59 4.81
C PHE A 105 3.11 -5.45 4.57
N LEU A 106 3.43 -5.18 3.28
CA LEU A 106 4.49 -4.25 2.87
C LEU A 106 3.91 -2.94 2.37
N TYR A 107 4.27 -1.82 3.02
CA TYR A 107 3.90 -0.45 2.65
C TYR A 107 5.13 0.44 2.55
N VAL A 108 6.06 0.05 1.68
CA VAL A 108 7.34 0.75 1.44
C VAL A 108 7.22 1.90 0.43
N GLY A 109 6.00 2.32 0.15
CA GLY A 109 5.68 3.35 -0.83
C GLY A 109 5.34 2.78 -2.20
N ASN A 110 4.64 3.59 -2.98
CA ASN A 110 4.33 3.33 -4.39
C ASN A 110 4.88 4.47 -5.22
N SER A 111 5.49 4.15 -6.35
CA SER A 111 5.82 5.11 -7.40
C SER A 111 5.08 4.73 -8.67
N THR A 112 4.55 5.72 -9.37
CA THR A 112 3.96 5.50 -10.68
C THR A 112 5.05 5.32 -11.72
N SER A 113 4.90 4.35 -12.62
CA SER A 113 5.85 4.14 -13.74
C SER A 113 5.44 5.00 -14.93
N THR A 114 5.45 6.31 -14.76
CA THR A 114 4.94 7.31 -15.72
C THR A 114 6.04 8.16 -16.36
N GLN A 115 7.31 7.89 -16.08
CA GLN A 115 8.46 8.66 -16.53
C GLN A 115 8.62 8.70 -18.06
N PHE A 116 7.97 7.80 -18.78
CA PHE A 116 7.98 7.78 -20.25
C PHE A 116 7.01 8.78 -20.89
N LEU A 117 6.12 9.40 -20.10
CA LEU A 117 5.15 10.39 -20.59
C LEU A 117 5.79 11.78 -20.60
N PRO A 118 5.88 12.43 -21.76
CA PRO A 118 6.52 13.75 -21.90
C PRO A 118 5.56 14.91 -21.56
N PHE A 119 4.56 14.69 -20.69
CA PHE A 119 3.48 15.64 -20.42
C PHE A 119 3.41 15.95 -18.91
N PRO A 120 4.22 16.89 -18.39
CA PRO A 120 4.26 17.17 -16.94
C PRO A 120 2.93 17.69 -16.39
N ASP A 121 2.12 18.37 -17.20
CA ASP A 121 0.89 19.03 -16.78
C ASP A 121 -0.29 18.08 -16.50
N ILE A 122 -0.14 16.78 -16.79
CA ILE A 122 -1.20 15.80 -16.54
C ILE A 122 -1.12 15.16 -15.15
N PHE A 123 -0.09 15.48 -14.37
CA PHE A 123 0.12 14.87 -13.06
C PHE A 123 -0.37 15.78 -11.93
N ASP A 124 -0.94 15.15 -10.90
CA ASP A 124 -1.20 15.82 -9.63
C ASP A 124 0.10 16.00 -8.81
N GLU A 125 0.00 16.69 -7.68
CA GLU A 125 1.13 16.93 -6.76
C GLU A 125 1.77 15.64 -6.21
N LYS A 126 1.06 14.50 -6.27
CA LYS A 126 1.52 13.19 -5.82
C LYS A 126 2.10 12.33 -6.95
N GLY A 127 2.10 12.83 -8.18
CA GLY A 127 2.60 12.14 -9.37
C GLY A 127 1.62 11.13 -10.00
N PHE A 128 0.33 11.21 -9.68
CA PHE A 128 -0.73 10.45 -10.35
C PHE A 128 -1.30 11.23 -11.53
N ILE A 129 -1.74 10.51 -12.56
CA ILE A 129 -2.36 11.14 -13.73
C ILE A 129 -3.77 11.62 -13.38
N GLU A 130 -4.03 12.91 -13.58
CA GLU A 130 -5.37 13.49 -13.44
C GLU A 130 -6.23 13.12 -14.62
N VAL A 131 -7.43 12.59 -14.33
CA VAL A 131 -8.42 12.21 -15.35
C VAL A 131 -9.82 12.69 -14.95
N ASP A 132 -10.67 12.88 -15.97
CA ASP A 132 -12.10 13.15 -15.78
C ASP A 132 -12.91 11.85 -15.54
N ASP A 133 -14.23 11.98 -15.40
CA ASP A 133 -15.14 10.83 -15.22
C ASP A 133 -15.13 9.83 -16.40
N LYS A 134 -14.60 10.20 -17.56
CA LYS A 134 -14.44 9.34 -18.74
C LYS A 134 -13.04 8.77 -18.86
N GLN A 135 -12.19 9.04 -17.87
CA GLN A 135 -10.78 8.66 -17.84
C GLN A 135 -9.94 9.36 -18.91
N GLU A 136 -10.37 10.53 -19.40
CA GLU A 136 -9.59 11.36 -20.31
C GLU A 136 -8.73 12.34 -19.51
N THR A 137 -7.48 12.54 -19.96
CA THR A 137 -6.57 13.52 -19.38
C THR A 137 -6.84 14.91 -19.97
N LYS A 138 -6.11 15.94 -19.51
CA LYS A 138 -6.12 17.28 -20.13
C LYS A 138 -5.67 17.27 -21.59
N ILE A 139 -5.03 16.20 -22.06
CA ILE A 139 -4.57 16.05 -23.44
C ILE A 139 -5.61 15.28 -24.24
N PRO A 140 -6.25 15.90 -25.25
CA PRO A 140 -7.28 15.23 -26.04
C PRO A 140 -6.79 13.93 -26.67
N GLY A 141 -7.54 12.84 -26.45
CA GLY A 141 -7.22 11.52 -26.96
C GLY A 141 -6.23 10.72 -26.12
N LEU A 142 -5.73 11.28 -25.00
CA LEU A 142 -4.93 10.55 -24.02
C LEU A 142 -5.81 10.16 -22.83
N PHE A 143 -5.92 8.86 -22.60
CA PHE A 143 -6.70 8.26 -21.50
C PHE A 143 -5.78 7.53 -20.56
N ALA A 144 -6.09 7.57 -19.24
CA ALA A 144 -5.38 6.80 -18.23
C ALA A 144 -6.39 6.09 -17.32
N VAL A 145 -6.06 4.88 -16.87
CA VAL A 145 -6.96 4.03 -16.07
C VAL A 145 -6.21 3.32 -14.94
N GLY A 146 -6.91 3.00 -13.88
CA GLY A 146 -6.40 2.20 -12.76
C GLY A 146 -5.45 2.95 -11.84
N ASP A 147 -4.52 2.22 -11.22
CA ASP A 147 -3.70 2.68 -10.10
C ASP A 147 -2.76 3.86 -10.44
N VAL A 148 -2.51 4.12 -11.70
CA VAL A 148 -1.71 5.23 -12.19
C VAL A 148 -2.43 6.57 -12.13
N THR A 149 -3.77 6.54 -12.04
CA THR A 149 -4.63 7.75 -11.99
C THR A 149 -4.76 8.30 -10.57
N ASN A 150 -5.34 9.48 -10.43
CA ASN A 150 -5.67 10.12 -9.15
C ASN A 150 -6.85 9.47 -8.40
N SER A 151 -7.25 8.25 -8.76
CA SER A 151 -8.29 7.47 -8.07
C SER A 151 -7.95 7.27 -6.61
N ILE A 152 -8.93 7.50 -5.73
CA ILE A 152 -8.79 7.33 -4.28
C ILE A 152 -8.70 5.86 -3.85
N LEU A 153 -9.16 4.93 -4.67
CA LEU A 153 -9.17 3.50 -4.37
C LEU A 153 -8.38 2.71 -5.43
N LYS A 154 -7.29 2.10 -5.00
CA LYS A 154 -6.37 1.31 -5.84
C LYS A 154 -6.73 -0.18 -5.72
N GLN A 155 -7.69 -0.64 -6.51
CA GLN A 155 -8.18 -2.03 -6.51
C GLN A 155 -8.39 -2.53 -7.94
N ILE A 156 -8.20 -3.84 -8.17
CA ILE A 156 -8.35 -4.45 -9.49
C ILE A 156 -9.74 -4.19 -10.07
N VAL A 157 -10.80 -4.26 -9.25
CA VAL A 157 -12.17 -4.01 -9.71
C VAL A 157 -12.38 -2.56 -10.14
N VAL A 158 -11.72 -1.60 -9.47
CA VAL A 158 -11.76 -0.17 -9.85
C VAL A 158 -11.04 0.02 -11.17
N ALA A 159 -9.82 -0.51 -11.30
CA ALA A 159 -9.06 -0.44 -12.55
C ALA A 159 -9.81 -1.05 -13.74
N ALA A 160 -10.51 -2.16 -13.54
CA ALA A 160 -11.37 -2.77 -14.56
C ALA A 160 -12.57 -1.86 -14.93
N GLY A 161 -13.20 -1.25 -13.93
CA GLY A 161 -14.29 -0.27 -14.13
C GLY A 161 -13.82 0.98 -14.88
N ASP A 162 -12.64 1.49 -14.55
CA ASP A 162 -12.02 2.63 -15.24
C ASP A 162 -11.73 2.28 -16.71
N GLY A 163 -11.25 1.07 -16.99
CA GLY A 163 -11.08 0.59 -18.36
C GLY A 163 -12.37 0.57 -19.16
N ALA A 164 -13.48 0.15 -18.53
CA ALA A 164 -14.80 0.18 -19.16
C ALA A 164 -15.26 1.63 -19.46
N LYS A 165 -15.06 2.58 -18.53
CA LYS A 165 -15.38 4.01 -18.75
C LYS A 165 -14.52 4.59 -19.88
N ALA A 166 -13.21 4.34 -19.86
CA ALA A 166 -12.28 4.80 -20.88
C ALA A 166 -12.67 4.32 -22.27
N SER A 167 -13.14 3.07 -22.40
CA SER A 167 -13.55 2.53 -23.70
C SER A 167 -14.67 3.35 -24.36
N LEU A 168 -15.62 3.86 -23.56
CA LEU A 168 -16.68 4.75 -24.03
C LEU A 168 -16.14 6.14 -24.36
N GLY A 169 -15.20 6.65 -23.58
CA GLY A 169 -14.50 7.92 -23.85
C GLY A 169 -13.77 7.88 -25.16
N VAL A 170 -12.92 6.86 -25.35
CA VAL A 170 -12.16 6.63 -26.60
C VAL A 170 -13.10 6.51 -27.81
N LYS A 171 -14.18 5.75 -27.70
CA LYS A 171 -15.16 5.62 -28.78
C LYS A 171 -15.73 6.98 -29.19
N LYS A 172 -16.12 7.82 -28.23
CA LYS A 172 -16.64 9.17 -28.49
C LYS A 172 -15.58 10.07 -29.14
N TYR A 173 -14.37 10.05 -28.63
CA TYR A 173 -13.25 10.80 -29.20
C TYR A 173 -13.01 10.45 -30.67
N LEU A 174 -12.95 9.14 -31.01
CA LEU A 174 -12.75 8.69 -32.39
C LEU A 174 -13.93 9.03 -33.32
N GLN A 175 -15.13 9.24 -32.78
CA GLN A 175 -16.31 9.66 -33.55
C GLN A 175 -16.42 11.18 -33.69
N GLY A 176 -15.48 11.95 -33.13
CA GLY A 176 -15.51 13.41 -33.16
C GLY A 176 -16.66 14.03 -32.35
N LYS A 177 -17.10 13.36 -31.29
CA LYS A 177 -18.23 13.78 -30.44
C LYS A 177 -17.78 14.04 -29.00
#